data_e41a0ee354aea985dd5e172d53fbb5a4
#
_entry.id   e41a0ee354aea985dd5e172d53fbb5a4
#
_cell.length_a   1.000
_cell.length_b   1.000
_cell.length_c   1.000
_cell.angle_alpha   90.00
_cell.angle_beta   90.00
_cell.angle_gamma   90.00
#
_symmetry.space_group_name_H-M   'P 1'
#
loop_
_entity.id
_entity.type
_entity.pdbx_description
1 polymer ?
#
loop_
_entity_poly.entity_id
_entity_poly.type
_entity_poly.pdbx_seq_one_letter_code
_entity_poly.pdbx_strand_id
1 'polypeptide(L)'
;MKKRTIPALLLVVLVLAGCLSVPAEAVDGGYWKQSIRGKSLLILGDSYCAGYGLERREDAWPYQMADTWNLAYYDHAISGSTFASGPNSSAPMVERVREITREPLDIIIVQGASNDWSHNIPVGETDSRDPETAMGALNVILDTLEDTHPEATLVCFTPWISNGAKNDLGLETSDYRDAMTALCQARDILCYDASDDQANGIRMASEEFRAEYCLTPTDRWHMNPKGQAMFAPVFSAWLQNTLYGPVDVADQFADLIPASEELRSAAGTLAERGIMRGTSETLFSPARMATRETLAVTLYRMAGSPSAEPIPFSDVHSNQDAISWAVKYDILLEDGAVHPKRSLTRQELAAALYRYYTVIAEKEVTTLHGVGGYPDRDALADNAASAFGWALQQGMFSAEDGYLRPGALVSRGQLAVALAKLLEITA
;
A
#
# COMPACT_ATOMS: atom_id res chain seq x y z
N MET A 1 -37.26 -47.24 36.55
CA MET A 1 -36.81 -46.01 35.87
C MET A 1 -35.71 -45.37 36.75
N LYS A 2 -34.43 -45.59 36.40
CA LYS A 2 -33.27 -45.03 37.11
C LYS A 2 -32.73 -43.88 36.29
N LYS A 3 -32.82 -42.65 36.75
CA LYS A 3 -32.19 -41.45 36.21
C LYS A 3 -30.67 -41.56 36.46
N ARG A 4 -29.88 -41.57 35.40
CA ARG A 4 -28.40 -41.45 35.48
C ARG A 4 -28.07 -39.97 35.48
N THR A 5 -27.58 -39.46 36.59
CA THR A 5 -26.89 -38.17 36.75
C THR A 5 -25.49 -38.27 36.15
N ILE A 6 -25.15 -37.46 35.17
CA ILE A 6 -23.82 -37.29 34.64
C ILE A 6 -23.09 -36.30 35.54
N PRO A 7 -21.89 -36.59 36.05
CA PRO A 7 -21.22 -35.69 36.98
C PRO A 7 -20.62 -34.49 36.25
N ALA A 8 -20.77 -33.31 36.89
CA ALA A 8 -20.32 -31.98 36.46
C ALA A 8 -18.78 -31.78 36.43
N LEU A 9 -17.98 -32.89 36.33
CA LEU A 9 -16.53 -32.81 36.41
C LEU A 9 -15.83 -32.81 35.03
N LEU A 10 -16.57 -32.83 33.93
CA LEU A 10 -16.00 -32.87 32.57
C LEU A 10 -15.95 -31.53 31.87
N LEU A 11 -16.48 -30.46 32.51
CA LEU A 11 -16.56 -29.11 31.89
C LEU A 11 -15.39 -28.20 32.26
N VAL A 12 -14.59 -28.56 33.27
CA VAL A 12 -13.47 -27.72 33.74
C VAL A 12 -12.15 -28.02 33.02
N VAL A 13 -12.02 -29.20 32.41
CA VAL A 13 -10.79 -29.64 31.71
C VAL A 13 -10.74 -29.10 30.25
N LEU A 14 -11.87 -28.71 29.70
CA LEU A 14 -11.91 -28.18 28.32
C LEU A 14 -11.64 -26.67 28.20
N VAL A 15 -11.62 -25.92 29.31
CA VAL A 15 -11.30 -24.48 29.32
C VAL A 15 -9.80 -24.21 29.50
N LEU A 16 -9.04 -25.15 30.04
CA LEU A 16 -7.57 -25.02 30.22
C LEU A 16 -6.74 -25.57 29.06
N ALA A 17 -7.37 -26.27 28.10
CA ALA A 17 -6.71 -26.73 26.88
C ALA A 17 -6.85 -25.74 25.70
N GLY A 18 -7.49 -24.60 25.89
CA GLY A 18 -7.71 -23.58 24.86
C GLY A 18 -6.60 -22.53 24.75
N CYS A 19 -5.50 -22.64 25.51
CA CYS A 19 -4.27 -21.87 25.30
C CYS A 19 -3.23 -22.69 24.54
N LEU A 20 -3.66 -23.44 23.56
CA LEU A 20 -2.74 -24.06 22.59
C LEU A 20 -2.52 -23.05 21.46
N SER A 21 -1.29 -22.55 21.41
CA SER A 21 -0.62 -22.02 20.23
C SER A 21 -1.51 -21.93 19.00
N VAL A 22 -1.96 -20.72 18.67
CA VAL A 22 -2.41 -20.41 17.32
C VAL A 22 -1.28 -20.83 16.39
N PRO A 23 -1.50 -21.76 15.44
CA PRO A 23 -0.45 -22.13 14.48
C PRO A 23 0.04 -20.88 13.77
N ALA A 24 1.32 -20.77 13.50
CA ALA A 24 1.92 -19.64 12.78
C ALA A 24 1.22 -19.37 11.42
N GLU A 25 0.53 -20.35 10.86
CA GLU A 25 -0.30 -20.24 9.64
C GLU A 25 -1.59 -19.42 9.83
N ALA A 26 -2.08 -19.20 11.05
CA ALA A 26 -3.31 -18.41 11.28
C ALA A 26 -3.05 -16.91 11.40
N VAL A 27 -1.79 -16.48 11.50
CA VAL A 27 -1.39 -15.06 11.51
C VAL A 27 -1.15 -14.55 10.08
N ASP A 28 -0.98 -15.45 9.11
CA ASP A 28 -0.62 -15.13 7.71
C ASP A 28 -1.83 -14.87 6.80
N GLY A 29 -3.03 -15.09 7.26
CA GLY A 29 -4.19 -15.21 6.36
C GLY A 29 -4.97 -13.92 6.07
N GLY A 30 -4.84 -12.86 6.84
CA GLY A 30 -5.80 -11.75 6.79
C GLY A 30 -5.37 -10.58 5.93
N TYR A 31 -4.12 -10.22 6.00
CA TYR A 31 -3.67 -8.92 5.50
C TYR A 31 -3.14 -8.97 4.06
N TRP A 32 -2.43 -10.02 3.66
CA TRP A 32 -1.94 -10.21 2.30
C TRP A 32 -3.03 -10.34 1.24
N LYS A 33 -4.27 -10.68 1.67
CA LYS A 33 -5.43 -10.78 0.79
C LYS A 33 -6.04 -9.42 0.42
N GLN A 34 -5.53 -8.31 0.98
CA GLN A 34 -6.10 -6.97 0.79
C GLN A 34 -5.19 -6.01 0.02
N SER A 35 -4.08 -6.47 -0.53
CA SER A 35 -3.15 -5.64 -1.29
C SER A 35 -2.53 -6.38 -2.47
N ILE A 36 -2.23 -5.64 -3.55
CA ILE A 36 -1.42 -6.16 -4.66
C ILE A 36 0.04 -6.35 -4.28
N ARG A 37 0.50 -5.77 -3.16
CA ARG A 37 1.90 -5.85 -2.73
C ARG A 37 2.34 -7.29 -2.50
N GLY A 38 3.52 -7.64 -3.04
CA GLY A 38 4.10 -8.97 -2.92
C GLY A 38 3.43 -10.05 -3.77
N LYS A 39 2.41 -9.69 -4.56
CA LYS A 39 1.72 -10.59 -5.47
C LYS A 39 2.56 -10.95 -6.69
N SER A 40 2.27 -12.08 -7.31
CA SER A 40 2.79 -12.43 -8.62
C SER A 40 1.91 -11.80 -9.71
N LEU A 41 2.56 -11.10 -10.64
CA LEU A 41 1.93 -10.41 -11.76
C LEU A 41 2.53 -10.88 -13.07
N LEU A 42 1.70 -11.34 -13.99
CA LEU A 42 2.10 -11.58 -15.37
C LEU A 42 1.39 -10.59 -16.30
N ILE A 43 2.12 -10.05 -17.27
CA ILE A 43 1.53 -9.23 -18.33
C ILE A 43 1.81 -9.88 -19.69
N LEU A 44 0.75 -10.35 -20.34
CA LEU A 44 0.73 -10.71 -21.75
C LEU A 44 0.28 -9.47 -22.54
N GLY A 45 1.23 -8.80 -23.20
CA GLY A 45 0.96 -7.48 -23.76
C GLY A 45 1.74 -7.18 -25.04
N ASP A 46 1.54 -5.98 -25.53
CA ASP A 46 2.22 -5.43 -26.72
C ASP A 46 3.24 -4.33 -26.37
N SER A 47 3.47 -3.39 -27.28
CA SER A 47 4.44 -2.31 -27.12
C SER A 47 4.18 -1.36 -25.95
N TYR A 48 2.93 -1.25 -25.49
CA TYR A 48 2.57 -0.38 -24.33
C TYR A 48 3.18 -0.90 -23.03
N CYS A 49 3.30 -2.20 -22.92
CA CYS A 49 3.85 -2.88 -21.73
C CYS A 49 5.34 -3.22 -21.94
N ALA A 50 5.75 -3.50 -23.19
CA ALA A 50 7.13 -3.88 -23.52
C ALA A 50 8.14 -2.72 -23.44
N GLY A 51 7.69 -1.47 -23.28
CA GLY A 51 8.57 -0.30 -23.23
C GLY A 51 9.19 0.05 -24.59
N TYR A 52 8.40 -0.02 -25.66
CA TYR A 52 8.88 0.33 -27.00
C TYR A 52 9.49 1.73 -27.03
N GLY A 53 10.68 1.85 -27.63
CA GLY A 53 11.39 3.13 -27.80
C GLY A 53 12.09 3.67 -26.54
N LEU A 54 12.01 3.00 -25.42
CA LEU A 54 12.77 3.34 -24.22
C LEU A 54 14.22 2.83 -24.34
N GLU A 55 15.17 3.55 -23.75
CA GLU A 55 16.57 3.12 -23.67
C GLU A 55 16.73 1.87 -22.79
N ARG A 56 15.93 1.80 -21.74
CA ARG A 56 15.91 0.68 -20.79
C ARG A 56 14.49 0.16 -20.64
N ARG A 57 14.34 -1.16 -20.72
CA ARG A 57 13.04 -1.83 -20.57
C ARG A 57 12.47 -1.63 -19.16
N GLU A 58 13.34 -1.54 -18.16
CA GLU A 58 12.97 -1.32 -16.76
C GLU A 58 12.33 0.06 -16.51
N ASP A 59 12.45 0.99 -17.46
CA ASP A 59 11.78 2.29 -17.40
C ASP A 59 10.30 2.22 -17.87
N ALA A 60 9.84 1.06 -18.36
CA ALA A 60 8.43 0.85 -18.67
C ALA A 60 7.56 0.76 -17.40
N TRP A 61 6.32 1.22 -17.50
CA TRP A 61 5.39 1.31 -16.38
C TRP A 61 5.18 -0.02 -15.61
N PRO A 62 5.19 -1.22 -16.26
CA PRO A 62 5.00 -2.45 -15.51
C PRO A 62 6.14 -2.74 -14.54
N TYR A 63 7.39 -2.44 -14.93
CA TYR A 63 8.56 -2.62 -14.06
C TYR A 63 8.55 -1.62 -12.90
N GLN A 64 8.19 -0.35 -13.15
CA GLN A 64 8.07 0.68 -12.11
C GLN A 64 6.97 0.31 -11.10
N MET A 65 5.84 -0.22 -11.59
CA MET A 65 4.77 -0.73 -10.74
C MET A 65 5.26 -1.94 -9.92
N ALA A 66 5.96 -2.89 -10.55
CA ALA A 66 6.49 -4.07 -9.88
C ALA A 66 7.48 -3.70 -8.77
N ASP A 67 8.39 -2.77 -9.02
CA ASP A 67 9.35 -2.27 -8.02
C ASP A 67 8.62 -1.57 -6.85
N THR A 68 7.70 -0.65 -7.16
CA THR A 68 6.93 0.10 -6.15
C THR A 68 6.13 -0.82 -5.22
N TRP A 69 5.51 -1.86 -5.77
CA TRP A 69 4.63 -2.76 -5.04
C TRP A 69 5.31 -4.09 -4.65
N ASN A 70 6.61 -4.23 -4.91
CA ASN A 70 7.37 -5.46 -4.66
C ASN A 70 6.69 -6.71 -5.28
N LEU A 71 6.24 -6.59 -6.55
CA LEU A 71 5.59 -7.68 -7.26
C LEU A 71 6.62 -8.66 -7.84
N ALA A 72 6.30 -9.95 -7.85
CA ALA A 72 7.00 -10.93 -8.68
C ALA A 72 6.49 -10.78 -10.13
N TYR A 73 7.21 -10.02 -10.96
CA TYR A 73 6.77 -9.65 -12.30
C TYR A 73 7.29 -10.61 -13.38
N TYR A 74 6.35 -11.13 -14.15
CA TYR A 74 6.60 -12.02 -15.32
C TYR A 74 6.23 -11.26 -16.59
N ASP A 75 7.25 -10.85 -17.33
CA ASP A 75 7.11 -10.04 -18.54
C ASP A 75 6.95 -10.93 -19.79
N HIS A 76 5.75 -10.97 -20.35
CA HIS A 76 5.40 -11.61 -21.60
C HIS A 76 4.94 -10.60 -22.67
N ALA A 77 5.29 -9.32 -22.53
CA ALA A 77 4.96 -8.29 -23.49
C ALA A 77 5.97 -8.30 -24.67
N ILE A 78 5.45 -8.27 -25.90
CA ILE A 78 6.23 -8.17 -27.14
C ILE A 78 5.68 -7.04 -28.00
N SER A 79 6.51 -6.06 -28.35
CA SER A 79 6.12 -4.96 -29.23
C SER A 79 5.59 -5.46 -30.58
N GLY A 80 4.48 -4.89 -31.03
CA GLY A 80 3.82 -5.30 -32.27
C GLY A 80 2.93 -6.54 -32.16
N SER A 81 2.78 -7.12 -30.98
CA SER A 81 1.97 -8.33 -30.75
C SER A 81 0.49 -8.09 -31.03
N THR A 82 -0.15 -9.00 -31.77
CA THR A 82 -1.59 -9.04 -31.97
C THR A 82 -2.24 -10.07 -31.04
N PHE A 83 -3.52 -9.95 -30.73
CA PHE A 83 -4.27 -11.04 -30.12
C PHE A 83 -4.38 -12.20 -31.09
N ALA A 84 -4.85 -11.88 -32.29
CA ALA A 84 -5.18 -12.85 -33.31
C ALA A 84 -3.95 -13.44 -34.00
N SER A 85 -4.10 -14.68 -34.46
CA SER A 85 -3.22 -15.34 -35.44
C SER A 85 -3.68 -15.08 -36.87
N GLY A 86 -2.94 -15.56 -37.85
CA GLY A 86 -3.28 -15.47 -39.28
C GLY A 86 -2.32 -14.65 -40.09
N PRO A 87 -2.60 -14.42 -41.39
CA PRO A 87 -1.63 -13.84 -42.34
C PRO A 87 -1.15 -12.43 -42.01
N ASN A 88 -2.00 -11.65 -41.33
CA ASN A 88 -1.72 -10.27 -40.95
C ASN A 88 -1.23 -10.13 -39.51
N SER A 89 -1.10 -11.23 -38.78
CA SER A 89 -0.70 -11.21 -37.37
C SER A 89 0.80 -10.97 -37.18
N SER A 90 1.18 -10.53 -35.98
CA SER A 90 2.55 -10.37 -35.54
C SER A 90 2.69 -10.87 -34.12
N ALA A 91 3.61 -11.81 -33.88
CA ALA A 91 3.83 -12.42 -32.54
C ALA A 91 2.52 -12.72 -31.80
N PRO A 92 1.62 -13.57 -32.38
CA PRO A 92 0.24 -13.73 -31.90
C PRO A 92 0.16 -14.16 -30.43
N MET A 93 -0.58 -13.45 -29.61
CA MET A 93 -0.74 -13.78 -28.18
C MET A 93 -1.51 -15.10 -28.02
N VAL A 94 -2.47 -15.40 -28.90
CA VAL A 94 -3.25 -16.66 -28.89
C VAL A 94 -2.38 -17.90 -29.05
N GLU A 95 -1.21 -17.79 -29.68
CA GLU A 95 -0.24 -18.87 -29.80
C GLU A 95 0.70 -18.91 -28.58
N ARG A 96 1.18 -17.73 -28.13
CA ARG A 96 2.15 -17.60 -27.03
C ARG A 96 1.56 -17.86 -25.65
N VAL A 97 0.26 -17.73 -25.46
CA VAL A 97 -0.39 -17.97 -24.15
C VAL A 97 -0.14 -19.38 -23.62
N ARG A 98 0.12 -20.35 -24.49
CA ARG A 98 0.42 -21.74 -24.13
C ARG A 98 1.83 -21.94 -23.58
N GLU A 99 2.72 -20.96 -23.79
CA GLU A 99 4.10 -20.97 -23.32
C GLU A 99 4.28 -20.27 -21.97
N ILE A 100 3.20 -19.71 -21.43
CA ILE A 100 3.20 -19.07 -20.11
C ILE A 100 3.52 -20.12 -19.04
N THR A 101 4.29 -19.71 -18.01
CA THR A 101 4.61 -20.55 -16.86
C THR A 101 3.36 -21.20 -16.27
N ARG A 102 3.51 -22.40 -15.72
CA ARG A 102 2.43 -23.07 -14.97
C ARG A 102 2.54 -22.87 -13.45
N GLU A 103 3.49 -22.04 -13.00
CA GLU A 103 3.56 -21.64 -11.61
C GLU A 103 2.31 -20.82 -11.25
N PRO A 104 1.79 -20.96 -10.03
CA PRO A 104 0.63 -20.19 -9.60
C PRO A 104 0.89 -18.69 -9.71
N LEU A 105 -0.08 -17.98 -10.30
CA LEU A 105 -0.05 -16.52 -10.45
C LEU A 105 -1.25 -15.91 -9.73
N ASP A 106 -1.05 -14.75 -9.11
CA ASP A 106 -2.12 -14.00 -8.45
C ASP A 106 -2.92 -13.15 -9.44
N ILE A 107 -2.22 -12.48 -10.37
CA ILE A 107 -2.81 -11.51 -11.30
C ILE A 107 -2.23 -11.72 -12.69
N ILE A 108 -3.08 -11.77 -13.70
CA ILE A 108 -2.67 -11.82 -15.10
C ILE A 108 -3.36 -10.69 -15.88
N ILE A 109 -2.57 -9.84 -16.52
CA ILE A 109 -3.07 -8.76 -17.36
C ILE A 109 -2.90 -9.16 -18.83
N VAL A 110 -3.98 -9.05 -19.60
CA VAL A 110 -3.98 -9.23 -21.06
C VAL A 110 -4.24 -7.87 -21.70
N GLN A 111 -3.20 -7.30 -22.32
CA GLN A 111 -3.25 -5.98 -22.95
C GLN A 111 -3.01 -6.10 -24.44
N GLY A 112 -3.84 -5.43 -25.26
CA GLY A 112 -3.66 -5.48 -26.72
C GLY A 112 -4.79 -4.84 -27.51
N ALA A 113 -5.01 -5.38 -28.72
CA ALA A 113 -5.93 -4.99 -29.76
C ALA A 113 -5.53 -3.75 -30.59
N SER A 114 -4.55 -2.94 -30.17
CA SER A 114 -4.03 -1.82 -30.98
C SER A 114 -3.38 -2.30 -32.28
N ASN A 115 -2.62 -3.39 -32.17
CA ASN A 115 -1.96 -3.99 -33.33
C ASN A 115 -2.94 -4.77 -34.20
N ASP A 116 -3.98 -5.39 -33.65
CA ASP A 116 -5.05 -6.00 -34.41
C ASP A 116 -5.73 -4.94 -35.31
N TRP A 117 -6.03 -3.77 -34.76
CA TRP A 117 -6.52 -2.64 -35.53
C TRP A 117 -5.54 -2.21 -36.63
N SER A 118 -4.27 -2.01 -36.31
CA SER A 118 -3.25 -1.51 -37.28
C SER A 118 -2.91 -2.52 -38.37
N HIS A 119 -3.12 -3.82 -38.14
CA HIS A 119 -2.90 -4.90 -39.07
C HIS A 119 -4.16 -5.32 -39.84
N ASN A 120 -5.25 -4.56 -39.72
CA ASN A 120 -6.52 -4.84 -40.40
C ASN A 120 -7.10 -6.23 -40.02
N ILE A 121 -6.94 -6.66 -38.78
CA ILE A 121 -7.53 -7.90 -38.28
C ILE A 121 -8.98 -7.60 -37.88
N PRO A 122 -9.97 -8.40 -38.31
CA PRO A 122 -11.37 -8.17 -37.94
C PRO A 122 -11.59 -8.22 -36.44
N VAL A 123 -12.51 -7.39 -35.92
CA VAL A 123 -12.90 -7.43 -34.50
C VAL A 123 -13.41 -8.81 -34.10
N GLY A 124 -14.30 -9.39 -34.90
CA GLY A 124 -14.99 -10.63 -34.57
C GLY A 124 -16.14 -10.47 -33.57
N GLU A 125 -16.98 -11.50 -33.46
CA GLU A 125 -18.06 -11.52 -32.48
C GLU A 125 -17.50 -11.75 -31.06
N THR A 126 -18.16 -11.18 -30.05
CA THR A 126 -17.67 -11.23 -28.67
C THR A 126 -17.73 -12.61 -28.01
N ASP A 127 -18.51 -13.54 -28.58
CA ASP A 127 -18.60 -14.94 -28.15
C ASP A 127 -17.85 -15.92 -29.03
N SER A 128 -17.21 -15.44 -30.14
CA SER A 128 -16.41 -16.24 -31.06
C SER A 128 -15.16 -16.85 -30.39
N ARG A 129 -14.69 -17.96 -30.95
CA ARG A 129 -13.37 -18.58 -30.67
C ARG A 129 -12.53 -18.69 -31.93
N ASP A 130 -12.86 -17.89 -32.96
CA ASP A 130 -12.06 -17.83 -34.17
C ASP A 130 -10.73 -17.11 -33.91
N PRO A 131 -9.59 -17.82 -33.90
CA PRO A 131 -8.29 -17.23 -33.54
C PRO A 131 -7.77 -16.21 -34.57
N GLU A 132 -8.42 -16.09 -35.75
CA GLU A 132 -8.06 -15.11 -36.76
C GLU A 132 -8.79 -13.76 -36.61
N THR A 133 -9.66 -13.63 -35.58
CA THR A 133 -10.31 -12.37 -35.21
C THR A 133 -9.85 -11.92 -33.82
N ALA A 134 -9.85 -10.61 -33.57
CA ALA A 134 -9.32 -10.06 -32.32
C ALA A 134 -10.09 -10.60 -31.08
N MET A 135 -11.42 -10.55 -31.07
CA MET A 135 -12.23 -11.02 -29.94
C MET A 135 -12.26 -12.54 -29.83
N GLY A 136 -12.25 -13.24 -30.98
CA GLY A 136 -12.16 -14.70 -30.97
C GLY A 136 -10.83 -15.20 -30.38
N ALA A 137 -9.72 -14.59 -30.77
CA ALA A 137 -8.39 -14.86 -30.19
C ALA A 137 -8.34 -14.51 -28.70
N LEU A 138 -8.88 -13.36 -28.29
CA LEU A 138 -8.95 -12.97 -26.88
C LEU A 138 -9.74 -14.01 -26.06
N ASN A 139 -10.87 -14.51 -26.55
CA ASN A 139 -11.59 -15.58 -25.87
C ASN A 139 -10.76 -16.85 -25.69
N VAL A 140 -10.00 -17.27 -26.72
CA VAL A 140 -9.12 -18.44 -26.64
C VAL A 140 -7.99 -18.20 -25.64
N ILE A 141 -7.43 -16.98 -25.59
CA ILE A 141 -6.43 -16.58 -24.62
C ILE A 141 -6.99 -16.70 -23.20
N LEU A 142 -8.14 -16.12 -22.95
CA LEU A 142 -8.80 -16.13 -21.63
C LEU A 142 -9.18 -17.54 -21.21
N ASP A 143 -9.78 -18.35 -22.09
CA ASP A 143 -10.12 -19.76 -21.82
C ASP A 143 -8.83 -20.54 -21.42
N THR A 144 -7.72 -20.31 -22.12
CA THR A 144 -6.44 -20.97 -21.80
C THR A 144 -5.90 -20.53 -20.43
N LEU A 145 -6.03 -19.25 -20.07
CA LEU A 145 -5.56 -18.72 -18.79
C LEU A 145 -6.43 -19.20 -17.63
N GLU A 146 -7.74 -19.24 -17.81
CA GLU A 146 -8.68 -19.81 -16.82
C GLU A 146 -8.39 -21.29 -16.55
N ASP A 147 -8.08 -22.06 -17.60
CA ASP A 147 -7.76 -23.49 -17.47
C ASP A 147 -6.39 -23.71 -16.79
N THR A 148 -5.40 -22.87 -17.06
CA THR A 148 -4.03 -23.06 -16.57
C THR A 148 -3.75 -22.35 -15.25
N HIS A 149 -4.48 -21.27 -14.94
CA HIS A 149 -4.33 -20.44 -13.75
C HIS A 149 -5.69 -20.12 -13.11
N PRO A 150 -6.46 -21.12 -12.65
CA PRO A 150 -7.83 -20.93 -12.18
C PRO A 150 -7.97 -20.03 -10.95
N GLU A 151 -6.89 -19.82 -10.20
CA GLU A 151 -6.88 -18.95 -9.02
C GLU A 151 -6.42 -17.51 -9.33
N ALA A 152 -5.94 -17.25 -10.55
CA ALA A 152 -5.47 -15.93 -10.94
C ALA A 152 -6.64 -14.99 -11.23
N THR A 153 -6.51 -13.74 -10.81
CA THR A 153 -7.42 -12.70 -11.27
C THR A 153 -7.01 -12.24 -12.66
N LEU A 154 -7.89 -12.43 -13.65
CA LEU A 154 -7.68 -11.96 -15.01
C LEU A 154 -8.14 -10.51 -15.15
N VAL A 155 -7.30 -9.71 -15.80
CA VAL A 155 -7.58 -8.30 -16.10
C VAL A 155 -7.30 -8.06 -17.57
N CYS A 156 -8.27 -7.56 -18.30
CA CYS A 156 -8.08 -7.06 -19.65
C CYS A 156 -7.74 -5.56 -19.62
N PHE A 157 -6.89 -5.13 -20.53
CA PHE A 157 -6.46 -3.75 -20.66
C PHE A 157 -6.68 -3.30 -22.11
N THR A 158 -7.64 -2.39 -22.35
CA THR A 158 -8.05 -1.95 -23.68
C THR A 158 -6.98 -1.09 -24.36
N PRO A 159 -7.03 -0.94 -25.69
CA PRO A 159 -6.15 0.01 -26.39
C PRO A 159 -6.45 1.46 -26.00
N TRP A 160 -5.43 2.34 -26.11
CA TRP A 160 -5.66 3.78 -26.08
C TRP A 160 -6.57 4.22 -27.23
N ILE A 161 -7.40 5.23 -27.02
CA ILE A 161 -8.13 5.91 -28.09
C ILE A 161 -7.25 7.03 -28.63
N SER A 162 -6.79 6.91 -29.88
CA SER A 162 -5.83 7.86 -30.43
C SER A 162 -6.45 9.04 -31.21
N ASN A 163 -7.46 8.87 -32.06
CA ASN A 163 -7.95 10.00 -32.88
C ASN A 163 -9.10 9.74 -33.87
N GLY A 164 -9.80 8.63 -33.79
CA GLY A 164 -10.87 8.29 -34.74
C GLY A 164 -10.37 7.96 -36.16
N ALA A 165 -9.09 7.61 -36.33
CA ALA A 165 -8.60 7.09 -37.59
C ALA A 165 -9.17 5.70 -37.87
N LYS A 166 -9.52 5.44 -39.13
CA LYS A 166 -10.05 4.15 -39.57
C LYS A 166 -8.94 3.36 -40.26
N ASN A 167 -8.90 2.06 -39.98
CA ASN A 167 -8.10 1.09 -40.72
C ASN A 167 -8.74 0.76 -42.09
N ASP A 168 -8.10 -0.14 -42.87
CA ASP A 168 -8.60 -0.52 -44.18
C ASP A 168 -9.94 -1.27 -44.15
N LEU A 169 -10.33 -1.80 -43.00
CA LEU A 169 -11.66 -2.39 -42.77
C LEU A 169 -12.71 -1.33 -42.41
N GLY A 170 -12.33 -0.05 -42.35
CA GLY A 170 -13.22 1.04 -41.93
C GLY A 170 -13.48 1.13 -40.44
N LEU A 171 -12.71 0.42 -39.61
CA LEU A 171 -12.84 0.32 -38.16
C LEU A 171 -11.90 1.30 -37.44
N GLU A 172 -12.35 1.83 -36.31
CA GLU A 172 -11.56 2.63 -35.37
C GLU A 172 -11.02 1.79 -34.22
N THR A 173 -10.04 2.29 -33.47
CA THR A 173 -9.57 1.62 -32.23
C THR A 173 -10.68 1.51 -31.18
N SER A 174 -11.65 2.43 -31.19
CA SER A 174 -12.84 2.38 -30.34
C SER A 174 -13.71 1.14 -30.60
N ASP A 175 -13.78 0.65 -31.85
CA ASP A 175 -14.56 -0.56 -32.16
C ASP A 175 -13.97 -1.79 -31.43
N TYR A 176 -12.63 -1.89 -31.36
CA TYR A 176 -11.94 -2.95 -30.62
C TYR A 176 -12.07 -2.80 -29.11
N ARG A 177 -11.96 -1.56 -28.58
CA ARG A 177 -12.18 -1.28 -27.17
C ARG A 177 -13.59 -1.66 -26.74
N ASP A 178 -14.61 -1.22 -27.49
CA ASP A 178 -16.01 -1.48 -27.15
C ASP A 178 -16.34 -2.97 -27.18
N ALA A 179 -15.83 -3.70 -28.20
CA ALA A 179 -15.97 -5.14 -28.26
C ALA A 179 -15.26 -5.87 -27.11
N MET A 180 -14.04 -5.43 -26.78
CA MET A 180 -13.26 -5.99 -25.65
C MET A 180 -13.97 -5.74 -24.31
N THR A 181 -14.50 -4.53 -24.11
CA THR A 181 -15.26 -4.18 -22.91
C THR A 181 -16.53 -5.03 -22.79
N ALA A 182 -17.27 -5.20 -23.90
CA ALA A 182 -18.47 -6.03 -23.93
C ALA A 182 -18.15 -7.52 -23.67
N LEU A 183 -17.05 -8.04 -24.21
CA LEU A 183 -16.58 -9.40 -23.96
C LEU A 183 -16.24 -9.60 -22.48
N CYS A 184 -15.48 -8.68 -21.88
CA CYS A 184 -15.12 -8.73 -20.46
C CYS A 184 -16.34 -8.70 -19.56
N GLN A 185 -17.32 -7.81 -19.88
CA GLN A 185 -18.56 -7.73 -19.14
C GLN A 185 -19.39 -9.03 -19.23
N ALA A 186 -19.44 -9.68 -20.41
CA ALA A 186 -20.15 -10.93 -20.60
C ALA A 186 -19.50 -12.12 -19.84
N ARG A 187 -18.21 -12.03 -19.54
CA ARG A 187 -17.42 -13.07 -18.84
C ARG A 187 -17.14 -12.77 -17.38
N ASP A 188 -17.60 -11.64 -16.85
CA ASP A 188 -17.28 -11.14 -15.50
C ASP A 188 -15.75 -10.99 -15.27
N ILE A 189 -15.03 -10.54 -16.31
CA ILE A 189 -13.60 -10.29 -16.27
C ILE A 189 -13.37 -8.78 -16.07
N LEU A 190 -12.43 -8.42 -15.18
CA LEU A 190 -12.06 -7.04 -14.95
C LEU A 190 -11.48 -6.42 -16.23
N CYS A 191 -11.92 -5.19 -16.54
CA CYS A 191 -11.46 -4.47 -17.72
C CYS A 191 -11.02 -3.06 -17.35
N TYR A 192 -9.75 -2.74 -17.63
CA TYR A 192 -9.23 -1.39 -17.53
C TYR A 192 -9.47 -0.67 -18.86
N ASP A 193 -10.35 0.32 -18.86
CA ASP A 193 -10.56 1.18 -20.02
C ASP A 193 -9.45 2.24 -20.10
N ALA A 194 -8.44 1.97 -20.92
CA ALA A 194 -7.31 2.86 -21.12
C ALA A 194 -7.66 4.12 -21.93
N SER A 195 -8.87 4.19 -22.49
CA SER A 195 -9.36 5.36 -23.23
C SER A 195 -10.01 6.42 -22.34
N ASP A 196 -10.28 6.11 -21.07
CA ASP A 196 -10.84 7.06 -20.10
C ASP A 196 -9.76 8.06 -19.66
N ASP A 197 -9.55 9.09 -20.47
CA ASP A 197 -8.56 10.14 -20.23
C ASP A 197 -8.85 11.00 -19.01
N GLN A 198 -10.07 11.03 -18.52
CA GLN A 198 -10.43 11.76 -17.31
C GLN A 198 -10.02 10.98 -16.04
N ALA A 199 -10.17 9.65 -16.05
CA ALA A 199 -9.81 8.82 -14.93
C ALA A 199 -8.29 8.55 -14.86
N ASN A 200 -7.62 8.36 -16.03
CA ASN A 200 -6.22 7.94 -16.09
C ASN A 200 -5.23 9.04 -16.51
N GLY A 201 -5.71 10.21 -16.92
CA GLY A 201 -4.89 11.34 -17.33
C GLY A 201 -4.22 11.18 -18.70
N ILE A 202 -4.50 10.09 -19.44
CA ILE A 202 -3.93 9.82 -20.74
C ILE A 202 -4.73 10.54 -21.82
N ARG A 203 -4.08 11.43 -22.57
CA ARG A 203 -4.71 12.27 -23.59
C ARG A 203 -4.00 12.12 -24.94
N MET A 204 -3.95 10.92 -25.46
CA MET A 204 -3.24 10.62 -26.71
C MET A 204 -3.73 11.45 -27.92
N ALA A 205 -4.97 11.95 -27.89
CA ALA A 205 -5.49 12.87 -28.87
C ALA A 205 -4.91 14.29 -28.77
N SER A 206 -4.46 14.73 -27.56
CA SER A 206 -3.88 16.06 -27.33
C SER A 206 -2.44 16.13 -27.82
N GLU A 207 -2.13 17.19 -28.59
CA GLU A 207 -0.76 17.44 -29.05
C GLU A 207 0.16 17.87 -27.90
N GLU A 208 -0.35 18.67 -26.97
CA GLU A 208 0.39 19.10 -25.78
C GLU A 208 0.77 17.90 -24.90
N PHE A 209 -0.16 16.96 -24.70
CA PHE A 209 0.12 15.74 -23.96
C PHE A 209 1.21 14.91 -24.66
N ARG A 210 1.11 14.71 -25.98
CA ARG A 210 2.10 13.92 -26.72
C ARG A 210 3.47 14.59 -26.74
N ALA A 211 3.54 15.92 -26.85
CA ALA A 211 4.81 16.65 -26.81
C ALA A 211 5.54 16.47 -25.48
N GLU A 212 4.83 16.26 -24.40
CA GLU A 212 5.40 16.12 -23.06
C GLU A 212 5.64 14.66 -22.66
N TYR A 213 4.73 13.74 -22.99
CA TYR A 213 4.66 12.39 -22.45
C TYR A 213 4.84 11.26 -23.46
N CYS A 214 4.91 11.54 -24.77
CA CYS A 214 5.15 10.53 -25.79
C CYS A 214 6.57 10.57 -26.35
N LEU A 215 6.99 9.53 -27.06
CA LEU A 215 8.32 9.43 -27.68
C LEU A 215 8.57 10.57 -28.65
N THR A 216 7.54 10.95 -29.41
CA THR A 216 7.53 12.15 -30.27
C THR A 216 6.14 12.83 -30.20
N PRO A 217 6.02 14.11 -30.55
CA PRO A 217 4.72 14.79 -30.58
C PRO A 217 3.71 14.19 -31.58
N THR A 218 4.20 13.42 -32.54
CA THR A 218 3.38 12.72 -33.55
C THR A 218 3.08 11.26 -33.20
N ASP A 219 3.80 10.70 -32.22
CA ASP A 219 3.51 9.35 -31.71
C ASP A 219 2.24 9.40 -30.87
N ARG A 220 1.26 8.58 -31.24
CA ARG A 220 -0.05 8.51 -30.58
C ARG A 220 -0.22 7.25 -29.72
N TRP A 221 0.84 6.47 -29.58
CA TRP A 221 0.78 5.14 -29.01
C TRP A 221 1.76 4.92 -27.85
N HIS A 222 2.97 5.50 -27.94
CA HIS A 222 4.05 5.14 -27.05
C HIS A 222 4.48 6.31 -26.18
N MET A 223 4.47 6.07 -24.89
CA MET A 223 4.93 7.04 -23.90
C MET A 223 6.44 7.03 -23.75
N ASN A 224 7.02 8.22 -23.58
CA ASN A 224 8.42 8.39 -23.17
C ASN A 224 8.61 8.05 -21.67
N PRO A 225 9.83 8.05 -21.12
CA PRO A 225 10.06 7.73 -19.69
C PRO A 225 9.21 8.56 -18.71
N LYS A 226 8.93 9.82 -19.04
CA LYS A 226 8.09 10.69 -18.21
C LYS A 226 6.61 10.24 -18.22
N GLY A 227 6.11 9.85 -19.40
CA GLY A 227 4.76 9.30 -19.53
C GLY A 227 4.61 7.96 -18.82
N GLN A 228 5.62 7.10 -18.92
CA GLN A 228 5.66 5.81 -18.22
C GLN A 228 5.61 6.01 -16.70
N ALA A 229 6.41 6.94 -16.17
CA ALA A 229 6.45 7.26 -14.74
C ALA A 229 5.15 7.91 -14.24
N MET A 230 4.45 8.66 -15.10
CA MET A 230 3.13 9.23 -14.79
C MET A 230 2.06 8.14 -14.74
N PHE A 231 2.10 7.17 -15.66
CA PHE A 231 1.06 6.15 -15.79
C PHE A 231 1.17 5.02 -14.74
N ALA A 232 2.38 4.60 -14.37
CA ALA A 232 2.60 3.50 -13.43
C ALA A 232 1.79 3.64 -12.12
N PRO A 233 1.82 4.78 -11.39
CA PRO A 233 1.02 4.95 -10.18
C PRO A 233 -0.49 4.99 -10.45
N VAL A 234 -0.92 5.51 -11.60
CA VAL A 234 -2.35 5.59 -11.97
C VAL A 234 -2.94 4.20 -12.15
N PHE A 235 -2.28 3.36 -12.95
CA PHE A 235 -2.75 2.00 -13.19
C PHE A 235 -2.67 1.13 -11.93
N SER A 236 -1.58 1.22 -11.17
CA SER A 236 -1.45 0.45 -9.94
C SER A 236 -2.46 0.85 -8.88
N ALA A 237 -2.82 2.13 -8.76
CA ALA A 237 -3.87 2.58 -7.87
C ALA A 237 -5.25 2.06 -8.30
N TRP A 238 -5.55 2.07 -9.60
CA TRP A 238 -6.77 1.48 -10.13
C TRP A 238 -6.86 -0.01 -9.81
N LEU A 239 -5.78 -0.77 -10.10
CA LEU A 239 -5.73 -2.20 -9.84
C LEU A 239 -5.90 -2.52 -8.35
N GLN A 240 -5.19 -1.82 -7.49
CA GLN A 240 -5.32 -1.94 -6.04
C GLN A 240 -6.75 -1.65 -5.57
N ASN A 241 -7.31 -0.51 -5.98
CA ASN A 241 -8.65 -0.10 -5.55
C ASN A 241 -9.74 -1.05 -6.04
N THR A 242 -9.59 -1.59 -7.25
CA THR A 242 -10.55 -2.53 -7.84
C THR A 242 -10.53 -3.88 -7.15
N LEU A 243 -9.33 -4.41 -6.84
CA LEU A 243 -9.19 -5.75 -6.24
C LEU A 243 -9.36 -5.75 -4.71
N TYR A 244 -8.89 -4.73 -4.04
CA TYR A 244 -8.71 -4.75 -2.58
C TYR A 244 -9.24 -3.50 -1.86
N GLY A 245 -9.71 -2.52 -2.61
CA GLY A 245 -10.10 -1.21 -2.05
C GLY A 245 -8.94 -0.23 -1.93
N PRO A 246 -9.20 0.97 -1.37
CA PRO A 246 -8.19 2.01 -1.23
C PRO A 246 -6.97 1.54 -0.44
N VAL A 247 -5.81 1.99 -0.87
CA VAL A 247 -4.54 1.69 -0.18
C VAL A 247 -4.58 2.25 1.24
N ASP A 248 -4.32 1.41 2.23
CA ASP A 248 -3.88 1.90 3.52
C ASP A 248 -2.48 2.52 3.37
N VAL A 249 -2.29 3.75 3.85
CA VAL A 249 -0.99 4.43 3.80
C VAL A 249 0.12 3.61 4.47
N ALA A 250 -0.24 2.70 5.39
CA ALA A 250 0.70 1.74 5.97
C ALA A 250 1.32 0.79 4.93
N ASP A 251 0.63 0.49 3.85
CA ASP A 251 1.09 -0.46 2.82
C ASP A 251 2.27 0.06 2.00
N GLN A 252 2.49 1.38 1.96
CA GLN A 252 3.70 1.94 1.37
C GLN A 252 4.98 1.51 2.12
N PHE A 253 4.85 1.09 3.41
CA PHE A 253 6.00 0.75 4.24
C PHE A 253 6.23 -0.77 4.27
N ALA A 254 7.19 -1.25 3.51
CA ALA A 254 7.49 -2.69 3.38
C ALA A 254 7.78 -3.39 4.72
N ASP A 255 8.38 -2.68 5.67
CA ASP A 255 8.73 -3.21 6.98
C ASP A 255 7.57 -3.19 8.01
N LEU A 256 6.41 -2.67 7.63
CA LEU A 256 5.17 -2.83 8.39
C LEU A 256 4.37 -4.07 7.97
N ILE A 257 4.71 -4.70 6.87
CA ILE A 257 4.02 -5.88 6.35
C ILE A 257 3.93 -7.00 7.40
N PRO A 258 5.03 -7.39 8.09
CA PRO A 258 4.99 -8.40 9.15
C PRO A 258 4.52 -7.86 10.51
N ALA A 259 4.15 -6.58 10.60
CA ALA A 259 3.76 -5.96 11.87
C ALA A 259 2.32 -6.35 12.28
N SER A 260 2.01 -6.17 13.58
CA SER A 260 0.65 -6.32 14.07
C SER A 260 -0.31 -5.31 13.41
N GLU A 261 -1.58 -5.67 13.33
CA GLU A 261 -2.63 -4.78 12.81
C GLU A 261 -2.68 -3.45 13.58
N GLU A 262 -2.54 -3.48 14.90
CA GLU A 262 -2.47 -2.28 15.74
C GLU A 262 -1.35 -1.34 15.32
N LEU A 263 -0.14 -1.85 15.10
CA LEU A 263 1.01 -1.04 14.67
C LEU A 263 0.81 -0.50 13.26
N ARG A 264 0.28 -1.32 12.35
CA ARG A 264 0.02 -0.89 10.96
C ARG A 264 -1.02 0.21 10.91
N SER A 265 -2.16 0.02 11.58
CA SER A 265 -3.23 1.03 11.66
C SER A 265 -2.72 2.33 12.31
N ALA A 266 -1.94 2.23 13.37
CA ALA A 266 -1.34 3.40 14.03
C ALA A 266 -0.38 4.14 13.09
N ALA A 267 0.54 3.43 12.43
CA ALA A 267 1.51 4.01 11.52
C ALA A 267 0.85 4.64 10.29
N GLY A 268 -0.15 3.96 9.71
CA GLY A 268 -0.94 4.46 8.58
C GLY A 268 -1.66 5.75 8.92
N THR A 269 -2.42 5.76 10.02
CA THR A 269 -3.14 6.97 10.51
C THR A 269 -2.21 8.15 10.73
N LEU A 270 -1.05 7.92 11.36
CA LEU A 270 -0.10 8.99 11.65
C LEU A 270 0.62 9.49 10.39
N ALA A 271 0.90 8.60 9.43
CA ALA A 271 1.52 8.96 8.16
C ALA A 271 0.54 9.74 7.28
N GLU A 272 -0.71 9.30 7.16
CA GLU A 272 -1.78 9.97 6.42
C GLU A 272 -2.00 11.41 6.92
N ARG A 273 -2.01 11.59 8.24
CA ARG A 273 -2.13 12.92 8.87
C ARG A 273 -0.83 13.73 8.87
N GLY A 274 0.26 13.20 8.31
CA GLY A 274 1.56 13.87 8.27
C GLY A 274 2.24 14.02 9.63
N ILE A 275 1.73 13.36 10.68
CA ILE A 275 2.22 13.44 12.06
C ILE A 275 3.55 12.68 12.18
N MET A 276 3.57 11.42 11.75
CA MET A 276 4.77 10.59 11.80
C MET A 276 5.04 9.98 10.42
N ARG A 277 6.17 10.33 9.82
CA ARG A 277 6.57 9.87 8.48
C ARG A 277 7.46 8.64 8.57
N GLY A 278 7.59 7.92 7.46
CA GLY A 278 8.63 6.90 7.30
C GLY A 278 10.05 7.46 7.47
N THR A 279 11.01 6.59 7.65
CA THR A 279 12.45 6.95 7.60
C THR A 279 12.97 7.01 6.16
N SER A 280 12.22 6.43 5.24
CA SER A 280 12.31 6.59 3.78
C SER A 280 10.91 6.51 3.18
N GLU A 281 10.80 6.57 1.87
CA GLU A 281 9.53 6.43 1.15
C GLU A 281 8.89 5.04 1.36
N THR A 282 9.70 4.02 1.57
CA THR A 282 9.27 2.61 1.66
C THR A 282 9.51 1.95 3.03
N LEU A 283 10.07 2.67 4.00
CA LEU A 283 10.37 2.13 5.33
C LEU A 283 9.84 3.04 6.44
N PHE A 284 9.11 2.45 7.37
CA PHE A 284 8.68 3.09 8.61
C PHE A 284 9.73 2.97 9.71
N SER A 285 10.52 1.88 9.70
CA SER A 285 11.53 1.50 10.69
C SER A 285 10.96 1.34 12.11
N PRO A 286 9.96 0.45 12.32
CA PRO A 286 9.27 0.33 13.60
C PRO A 286 10.18 -0.15 14.75
N ALA A 287 11.19 -0.97 14.45
CA ALA A 287 12.15 -1.47 15.43
C ALA A 287 13.23 -0.46 15.83
N ARG A 288 13.41 0.62 15.04
CA ARG A 288 14.40 1.67 15.35
C ARG A 288 13.98 2.42 16.61
N MET A 289 14.94 2.72 17.50
CA MET A 289 14.64 3.52 18.70
C MET A 289 14.20 4.93 18.31
N ALA A 290 13.11 5.39 18.95
CA ALA A 290 12.67 6.76 18.86
C ALA A 290 13.61 7.68 19.64
N THR A 291 13.80 8.89 19.13
CA THR A 291 14.61 9.92 19.79
C THR A 291 13.70 10.98 20.42
N ARG A 292 14.25 11.79 21.33
CA ARG A 292 13.58 12.96 21.91
C ARG A 292 13.11 13.93 20.81
N GLU A 293 13.94 14.13 19.77
CA GLU A 293 13.57 14.91 18.58
C GLU A 293 12.37 14.30 17.85
N THR A 294 12.33 12.96 17.68
CA THR A 294 11.20 12.30 17.04
C THR A 294 9.90 12.56 17.80
N LEU A 295 9.94 12.46 19.14
CA LEU A 295 8.79 12.76 19.98
C LEU A 295 8.34 14.23 19.84
N ALA A 296 9.27 15.19 19.94
CA ALA A 296 8.97 16.61 19.82
C ALA A 296 8.30 16.93 18.47
N VAL A 297 8.90 16.45 17.37
CA VAL A 297 8.39 16.69 16.01
C VAL A 297 7.00 16.09 15.79
N THR A 298 6.75 14.89 16.30
CA THR A 298 5.45 14.23 16.14
C THR A 298 4.36 14.92 16.95
N LEU A 299 4.60 15.26 18.20
CA LEU A 299 3.63 16.00 19.03
C LEU A 299 3.40 17.43 18.53
N TYR A 300 4.44 18.10 18.06
CA TYR A 300 4.32 19.43 17.44
C TYR A 300 3.42 19.42 16.21
N ARG A 301 3.61 18.43 15.32
CA ARG A 301 2.73 18.24 14.13
C ARG A 301 1.30 17.88 14.54
N MET A 302 1.15 17.04 15.55
CA MET A 302 -0.16 16.67 16.08
C MET A 302 -0.91 17.89 16.66
N ALA A 303 -0.19 18.89 17.21
CA ALA A 303 -0.73 20.18 17.63
C ALA A 303 -0.98 21.16 16.49
N GLY A 304 -0.81 20.76 15.21
CA GLY A 304 -1.01 21.62 14.05
C GLY A 304 0.18 22.51 13.70
N SER A 305 1.37 22.20 14.20
CA SER A 305 2.61 22.95 13.96
C SER A 305 2.50 24.44 14.28
N PRO A 306 2.11 24.82 15.51
CA PRO A 306 1.89 26.21 15.88
C PRO A 306 3.19 27.04 15.80
N SER A 307 3.08 28.34 15.58
CA SER A 307 4.26 29.22 15.61
C SER A 307 4.98 29.11 16.95
N ALA A 308 6.30 28.91 16.93
CA ALA A 308 7.14 28.81 18.10
C ALA A 308 8.32 29.77 17.99
N GLU A 309 8.62 30.48 19.08
CA GLU A 309 9.82 31.29 19.15
C GLU A 309 11.05 30.37 19.36
N PRO A 310 12.09 30.44 18.52
CA PRO A 310 13.27 29.58 18.66
C PRO A 310 14.00 29.83 19.98
N ILE A 311 14.24 28.76 20.73
CA ILE A 311 15.12 28.76 21.89
C ILE A 311 16.50 28.28 21.41
N PRO A 312 17.57 29.07 21.59
CA PRO A 312 18.87 28.75 21.04
C PRO A 312 19.63 27.75 21.91
N PHE A 313 19.36 26.45 21.75
CA PHE A 313 20.18 25.38 22.34
C PHE A 313 21.35 25.03 21.45
N SER A 314 22.52 24.88 22.02
CA SER A 314 23.76 24.60 21.27
C SER A 314 23.81 23.20 20.64
N ASP A 315 23.00 22.27 21.13
CA ASP A 315 22.91 20.89 20.65
C ASP A 315 21.72 20.63 19.70
N VAL A 316 20.96 21.68 19.36
CA VAL A 316 19.81 21.61 18.44
C VAL A 316 20.18 22.19 17.08
N HIS A 317 20.26 21.31 16.06
CA HIS A 317 20.68 21.68 14.70
C HIS A 317 19.58 21.45 13.64
N SER A 318 18.45 20.83 14.04
CA SER A 318 17.31 20.53 13.17
C SER A 318 16.01 20.65 13.96
N ASN A 319 14.87 20.83 13.26
CA ASN A 319 13.53 20.88 13.86
C ASN A 319 13.42 21.86 15.05
N GLN A 320 14.07 23.03 14.93
CA GLN A 320 14.24 23.99 16.01
C GLN A 320 12.89 24.46 16.56
N ASP A 321 11.90 24.72 15.71
CA ASP A 321 10.54 25.16 16.13
C ASP A 321 9.84 24.08 16.96
N ALA A 322 9.91 22.82 16.52
CA ALA A 322 9.28 21.71 17.22
C ALA A 322 9.93 21.44 18.59
N ILE A 323 11.24 21.54 18.66
CA ILE A 323 12.00 21.36 19.92
C ILE A 323 11.73 22.52 20.87
N SER A 324 11.79 23.77 20.38
CA SER A 324 11.50 24.95 21.18
C SER A 324 10.08 24.93 21.74
N TRP A 325 9.10 24.54 20.92
CA TRP A 325 7.74 24.34 21.35
C TRP A 325 7.63 23.25 22.44
N ALA A 326 8.29 22.11 22.24
CA ALA A 326 8.24 21.01 23.20
C ALA A 326 8.87 21.37 24.55
N VAL A 327 9.96 22.15 24.55
CA VAL A 327 10.58 22.67 25.79
C VAL A 327 9.69 23.71 26.45
N LYS A 328 9.12 24.66 25.69
CA LYS A 328 8.21 25.69 26.21
C LYS A 328 7.03 25.11 27.01
N TYR A 329 6.52 23.96 26.57
CA TYR A 329 5.38 23.30 27.21
C TYR A 329 5.78 22.14 28.13
N ASP A 330 7.04 22.03 28.54
CA ASP A 330 7.61 20.97 29.39
C ASP A 330 7.33 19.54 28.85
N ILE A 331 7.13 19.40 27.53
CA ILE A 331 7.02 18.10 26.85
C ILE A 331 8.40 17.45 26.79
N LEU A 332 9.44 18.25 26.52
CA LEU A 332 10.83 17.87 26.68
C LEU A 332 11.44 18.67 27.83
N LEU A 333 11.94 17.97 28.83
CA LEU A 333 12.75 18.59 29.88
C LEU A 333 14.20 18.76 29.41
N GLU A 334 14.83 19.84 29.83
CA GLU A 334 16.23 20.18 29.52
C GLU A 334 17.04 20.37 30.82
N ASP A 335 18.33 20.21 30.74
CA ASP A 335 19.29 20.40 31.84
C ASP A 335 20.45 21.33 31.41
N GLY A 336 20.14 22.30 30.54
CA GLY A 336 21.08 23.15 29.82
C GLY A 336 21.35 22.67 28.40
N ALA A 337 20.89 21.47 28.05
CA ALA A 337 20.87 20.89 26.73
C ALA A 337 19.61 20.04 26.53
N VAL A 338 19.14 19.91 25.30
CA VAL A 338 17.91 19.16 24.97
C VAL A 338 18.19 17.67 24.70
N HIS A 339 19.40 17.36 24.26
CA HIS A 339 19.80 16.01 23.84
C HIS A 339 18.87 15.39 22.77
N PRO A 340 18.60 16.08 21.66
CA PRO A 340 17.55 15.69 20.69
C PRO A 340 17.78 14.31 20.08
N LYS A 341 19.04 13.89 19.93
CA LYS A 341 19.41 12.58 19.34
C LYS A 341 19.41 11.43 20.36
N ARG A 342 19.28 11.71 21.66
CA ARG A 342 19.19 10.67 22.68
C ARG A 342 17.90 9.86 22.52
N SER A 343 18.02 8.55 22.68
CA SER A 343 16.85 7.65 22.61
C SER A 343 15.88 7.96 23.74
N LEU A 344 14.60 7.87 23.44
CA LEU A 344 13.48 8.14 24.32
C LEU A 344 13.28 6.96 25.28
N THR A 345 13.05 7.23 26.56
CA THR A 345 12.67 6.23 27.56
C THR A 345 11.14 6.17 27.75
N ARG A 346 10.65 5.06 28.31
CA ARG A 346 9.21 4.87 28.59
C ARG A 346 8.66 5.93 29.55
N GLN A 347 9.40 6.31 30.60
CA GLN A 347 8.93 7.35 31.52
C GLN A 347 8.88 8.74 30.86
N GLU A 348 9.83 9.05 29.95
CA GLU A 348 9.80 10.30 29.19
C GLU A 348 8.63 10.34 28.23
N LEU A 349 8.35 9.22 27.55
CA LEU A 349 7.17 9.11 26.70
C LEU A 349 5.90 9.35 27.53
N ALA A 350 5.72 8.64 28.64
CA ALA A 350 4.55 8.80 29.49
C ALA A 350 4.35 10.25 29.95
N ALA A 351 5.42 10.90 30.43
CA ALA A 351 5.39 12.28 30.88
C ALA A 351 5.00 13.25 29.75
N ALA A 352 5.57 13.08 28.57
CA ALA A 352 5.27 13.91 27.41
C ALA A 352 3.82 13.78 26.91
N LEU A 353 3.31 12.53 26.80
CA LEU A 353 1.92 12.28 26.40
C LEU A 353 0.92 12.82 27.41
N TYR A 354 1.19 12.64 28.71
CA TYR A 354 0.37 13.21 29.78
C TYR A 354 0.35 14.74 29.72
N ARG A 355 1.51 15.36 29.51
CA ARG A 355 1.64 16.80 29.37
C ARG A 355 0.91 17.33 28.14
N TYR A 356 1.03 16.63 27.02
CA TYR A 356 0.26 16.96 25.80
C TYR A 356 -1.24 16.90 26.09
N TYR A 357 -1.73 15.83 26.70
CA TYR A 357 -3.15 15.63 27.02
C TYR A 357 -3.72 16.73 27.92
N THR A 358 -2.99 17.07 29.01
CA THR A 358 -3.49 18.02 29.99
C THR A 358 -3.28 19.50 29.62
N VAL A 359 -2.20 19.82 28.90
CA VAL A 359 -1.82 21.23 28.63
C VAL A 359 -2.12 21.66 27.20
N ILE A 360 -1.88 20.80 26.23
CA ILE A 360 -2.07 21.16 24.83
C ILE A 360 -3.50 20.86 24.38
N ALA A 361 -4.01 19.67 24.73
CA ALA A 361 -5.38 19.27 24.42
C ALA A 361 -6.40 19.74 25.47
N GLU A 362 -5.95 20.35 26.56
CA GLU A 362 -6.78 20.92 27.66
C GLU A 362 -7.80 19.92 28.24
N LYS A 363 -7.42 18.62 28.29
CA LYS A 363 -8.29 17.54 28.79
C LYS A 363 -8.05 17.29 30.25
N GLU A 364 -9.12 17.00 31.00
CA GLU A 364 -9.06 16.68 32.41
C GLU A 364 -8.77 15.19 32.66
N VAL A 365 -7.94 14.91 33.64
CA VAL A 365 -7.68 13.56 34.14
C VAL A 365 -8.56 13.29 35.35
N THR A 366 -9.63 12.51 35.16
CA THR A 366 -10.63 12.22 36.20
C THR A 366 -10.20 11.13 37.16
N THR A 367 -9.36 10.20 36.73
CA THR A 367 -8.85 9.09 37.55
C THR A 367 -7.41 8.78 37.19
N LEU A 368 -6.62 8.37 38.20
CA LEU A 368 -5.23 7.93 37.98
C LEU A 368 -5.08 6.48 38.44
N HIS A 369 -4.54 5.66 37.58
CA HIS A 369 -4.13 4.31 37.92
C HIS A 369 -2.86 4.35 38.77
N GLY A 370 -2.91 3.76 39.96
CA GLY A 370 -1.72 3.72 40.82
C GLY A 370 -0.66 2.73 40.30
N VAL A 371 0.59 3.17 40.33
CA VAL A 371 1.74 2.30 39.99
C VAL A 371 2.33 1.56 41.21
N GLY A 372 1.71 1.69 42.36
CA GLY A 372 2.23 1.17 43.62
C GLY A 372 2.37 -0.37 43.72
N GLY A 373 1.68 -1.11 42.87
CA GLY A 373 1.74 -2.57 42.83
C GLY A 373 2.88 -3.15 42.00
N TYR A 374 3.69 -2.32 41.30
CA TYR A 374 4.76 -2.80 40.46
C TYR A 374 6.10 -2.86 41.21
N PRO A 375 6.88 -3.94 41.04
CA PRO A 375 8.15 -4.15 41.77
C PRO A 375 9.21 -3.06 41.53
N ASP A 376 9.21 -2.45 40.36
CA ASP A 376 10.18 -1.45 39.91
C ASP A 376 9.66 -0.01 39.91
N ARG A 377 8.57 0.24 40.64
CA ARG A 377 7.97 1.58 40.77
C ARG A 377 8.95 2.64 41.30
N ASP A 378 9.88 2.24 42.18
CA ASP A 378 10.87 3.14 42.78
C ASP A 378 11.98 3.57 41.77
N ALA A 379 12.02 2.97 40.59
CA ALA A 379 12.84 3.40 39.47
C ALA A 379 12.22 4.53 38.62
N LEU A 380 10.94 4.88 38.86
CA LEU A 380 10.29 6.06 38.29
C LEU A 380 10.81 7.34 38.94
N ALA A 381 11.01 8.38 38.16
CA ALA A 381 11.21 9.71 38.65
C ALA A 381 9.96 10.16 39.45
N ASP A 382 10.12 10.95 40.52
CA ASP A 382 9.06 11.38 41.42
C ASP A 382 7.87 12.03 40.69
N ASN A 383 8.14 12.78 39.61
CA ASN A 383 7.13 13.47 38.80
C ASN A 383 6.53 12.60 37.70
N ALA A 384 7.04 11.38 37.48
CA ALA A 384 6.61 10.51 36.37
C ALA A 384 5.52 9.50 36.75
N ALA A 385 5.34 9.23 38.05
CA ALA A 385 4.44 8.17 38.54
C ALA A 385 2.98 8.35 38.08
N SER A 386 2.43 9.57 38.20
CA SER A 386 1.06 9.88 37.78
C SER A 386 0.90 9.76 36.26
N ALA A 387 1.84 10.29 35.52
CA ALA A 387 1.85 10.22 34.05
C ALA A 387 1.96 8.76 33.55
N PHE A 388 2.81 7.98 34.19
CA PHE A 388 3.00 6.56 33.85
C PHE A 388 1.73 5.74 34.16
N GLY A 389 1.11 5.93 35.29
CA GLY A 389 -0.15 5.28 35.66
C GLY A 389 -1.28 5.66 34.71
N TRP A 390 -1.38 6.92 34.32
CA TRP A 390 -2.32 7.40 33.32
C TRP A 390 -2.08 6.74 31.94
N ALA A 391 -0.84 6.69 31.48
CA ALA A 391 -0.51 6.09 30.19
C ALA A 391 -0.83 4.59 30.13
N LEU A 392 -0.60 3.84 31.24
CA LEU A 392 -1.06 2.46 31.39
C LEU A 392 -2.58 2.34 31.32
N GLN A 393 -3.29 3.20 32.02
CA GLN A 393 -4.75 3.22 32.04
C GLN A 393 -5.37 3.51 30.68
N GLN A 394 -4.74 4.39 29.91
CA GLN A 394 -5.17 4.72 28.54
C GLN A 394 -4.73 3.66 27.51
N GLY A 395 -4.01 2.61 27.91
CA GLY A 395 -3.55 1.57 27.01
C GLY A 395 -2.49 2.03 25.99
N MET A 396 -1.75 3.11 26.31
CA MET A 396 -0.69 3.62 25.43
C MET A 396 0.52 2.69 25.37
N PHE A 397 0.72 1.94 26.45
CA PHE A 397 1.64 0.81 26.54
C PHE A 397 1.26 -0.03 27.77
N SER A 398 1.74 -1.28 27.83
CA SER A 398 1.50 -2.20 28.93
C SER A 398 2.74 -2.39 29.80
N ALA A 399 2.55 -2.89 31.03
CA ALA A 399 3.65 -3.44 31.81
C ALA A 399 4.18 -4.72 31.11
N GLU A 400 5.48 -4.92 31.20
CA GLU A 400 6.17 -6.06 30.59
C GLU A 400 6.61 -7.05 31.66
N ASP A 401 6.10 -8.27 31.63
CA ASP A 401 6.34 -9.32 32.64
C ASP A 401 6.08 -8.85 34.08
N GLY A 402 5.09 -7.96 34.25
CA GLY A 402 4.74 -7.41 35.54
C GLY A 402 5.62 -6.23 36.02
N TYR A 403 6.48 -5.69 35.16
CA TYR A 403 7.35 -4.54 35.46
C TYR A 403 6.99 -3.32 34.60
N LEU A 404 7.18 -2.12 35.13
CA LEU A 404 6.99 -0.84 34.43
C LEU A 404 8.11 -0.55 33.44
N ARG A 405 9.33 -0.92 33.78
CA ARG A 405 10.57 -0.69 33.02
C ARG A 405 10.73 0.77 32.58
N PRO A 406 10.71 1.74 33.50
CA PRO A 406 10.66 3.19 33.17
C PRO A 406 11.86 3.67 32.35
N GLY A 407 13.04 3.08 32.55
CA GLY A 407 14.26 3.40 31.81
C GLY A 407 14.40 2.63 30.47
N ALA A 408 13.50 1.71 30.13
CA ALA A 408 13.57 1.00 28.86
C ALA A 408 13.36 1.97 27.70
N LEU A 409 14.09 1.71 26.58
CA LEU A 409 14.02 2.55 25.37
C LEU A 409 12.74 2.25 24.58
N VAL A 410 12.19 3.26 23.97
CA VAL A 410 10.97 3.20 23.16
C VAL A 410 11.34 3.10 21.69
N SER A 411 10.79 2.11 21.00
CA SER A 411 10.92 2.00 19.54
C SER A 411 9.98 2.98 18.82
N ARG A 412 10.24 3.24 17.54
CA ARG A 412 9.35 4.05 16.69
C ARG A 412 7.96 3.41 16.56
N GLY A 413 7.87 2.08 16.54
CA GLY A 413 6.59 1.37 16.52
C GLY A 413 5.80 1.59 17.80
N GLN A 414 6.43 1.46 18.97
CA GLN A 414 5.78 1.74 20.27
C GLN A 414 5.35 3.21 20.39
N LEU A 415 6.19 4.15 19.93
CA LEU A 415 5.82 5.55 19.85
C LEU A 415 4.59 5.77 18.95
N ALA A 416 4.53 5.12 17.78
CA ALA A 416 3.41 5.25 16.85
C ALA A 416 2.10 4.77 17.48
N VAL A 417 2.09 3.60 18.12
CA VAL A 417 0.90 3.07 18.82
C VAL A 417 0.44 4.03 19.91
N ALA A 418 1.36 4.54 20.73
CA ALA A 418 1.04 5.48 21.79
C ALA A 418 0.48 6.81 21.27
N LEU A 419 1.05 7.35 20.18
CA LEU A 419 0.56 8.59 19.55
C LEU A 419 -0.82 8.41 18.89
N ALA A 420 -1.06 7.28 18.24
CA ALA A 420 -2.38 6.98 17.65
C ALA A 420 -3.45 6.91 18.74
N LYS A 421 -3.12 6.28 19.87
CA LYS A 421 -4.02 6.23 21.03
C LYS A 421 -4.26 7.61 21.65
N LEU A 422 -3.21 8.42 21.76
CA LEU A 422 -3.35 9.81 22.22
C LEU A 422 -4.26 10.62 21.28
N LEU A 423 -4.10 10.45 19.98
CA LEU A 423 -4.91 11.11 18.95
C LEU A 423 -6.40 10.73 19.10
N GLU A 424 -6.70 9.45 19.33
CA GLU A 424 -8.06 8.94 19.56
C GLU A 424 -8.73 9.60 20.77
N ILE A 425 -8.02 9.73 21.89
CA ILE A 425 -8.61 10.28 23.13
C ILE A 425 -8.56 11.81 23.20
N THR A 426 -7.92 12.50 22.27
CA THR A 426 -7.87 13.97 22.20
C THR A 426 -8.77 14.53 21.08
N ALA A 427 -9.30 13.70 20.19
CA ALA A 427 -10.20 14.06 19.10
C ALA A 427 -11.54 14.68 19.53
#